data_7dec005cfa1c11e77ca1296e8077c3ce
#
_entry.id   7dec005cfa1c11e77ca1296e8077c3ce
#
_cell.length_a   1.000
_cell.length_b   1.000
_cell.length_c   1.000
_cell.angle_alpha   90.00
_cell.angle_beta   90.00
_cell.angle_gamma   90.00
#
_symmetry.space_group_name_H-M   'P 1'
#
loop_
_entity.id
_entity.type
_entity.pdbx_description
1 polymer ?
#
loop_
_entity_poly.entity_id
_entity_poly.type
_entity_poly.pdbx_seq_one_letter_code
_entity_poly.pdbx_strand_id
1 'polypeptide(L)'
;VSVLFAFVILVKKQLPFTLTKADFRINPQCRKFLGIGLPLALQEFLTQMSFLALCAFVNRLGLTASSGYGVASKIVNFAMLIPSALMQSMASFVAQNVGAGNQKRARKSMLTGIGVGLVFGCAVFVLVLLKGDVLVGIFSPDPEVVQKGFEYLKGFAPETIVTAILFSMVGYFNGNDQTLWVMTQGLIQTILVRLPMAYFMSIQPNASLTKIGLSAPVSTTVGIVLNILFYIYWSRKTRTSQ
;
A
#
# COMPACT_ATOMS: atom_id res chain seq x y z
N VAL A 1 6.99 22.36 -6.12
CA VAL A 1 8.20 22.25 -6.96
C VAL A 1 7.94 21.31 -8.13
N SER A 2 7.50 20.06 -7.95
CA SER A 2 7.29 19.09 -9.03
C SER A 2 6.30 19.54 -10.09
N VAL A 3 5.18 20.17 -9.70
CA VAL A 3 4.16 20.70 -10.62
C VAL A 3 4.72 21.84 -11.46
N LEU A 4 5.50 22.75 -10.86
CA LEU A 4 6.17 23.83 -11.59
C LEU A 4 7.19 23.28 -12.59
N PHE A 5 7.94 22.26 -12.20
CA PHE A 5 8.91 21.60 -13.08
C PHE A 5 8.23 20.91 -14.26
N ALA A 6 7.13 20.20 -13.99
CA ALA A 6 6.30 19.59 -15.04
C ALA A 6 5.74 20.65 -16.00
N PHE A 7 5.24 21.77 -15.48
CA PHE A 7 4.74 22.88 -16.28
C PHE A 7 5.83 23.50 -17.16
N VAL A 8 7.03 23.73 -16.61
CA VAL A 8 8.19 24.24 -17.38
C VAL A 8 8.60 23.26 -18.49
N ILE A 9 8.58 21.94 -18.21
CA ILE A 9 8.86 20.93 -19.24
C ILE A 9 7.78 20.93 -20.33
N LEU A 10 6.50 21.02 -19.97
CA LEU A 10 5.38 21.08 -20.90
C LEU A 10 5.47 22.30 -21.83
N VAL A 11 5.90 23.44 -21.29
CA VAL A 11 6.06 24.69 -22.09
C VAL A 11 7.32 24.66 -22.96
N LYS A 12 8.42 24.06 -22.49
CA LYS A 12 9.70 24.02 -23.21
C LYS A 12 9.85 22.87 -24.21
N LYS A 13 9.19 21.73 -24.02
CA LYS A 13 9.21 20.62 -24.99
C LYS A 13 8.11 20.83 -26.03
N GLN A 14 8.46 20.68 -27.30
CA GLN A 14 7.47 20.53 -28.37
C GLN A 14 6.68 19.26 -28.12
N LEU A 15 5.45 19.42 -27.63
CA LEU A 15 4.52 18.33 -27.47
C LEU A 15 4.05 17.84 -28.84
N PRO A 16 3.78 16.54 -29.03
CA PRO A 16 3.24 16.01 -30.28
C PRO A 16 1.78 16.46 -30.54
N PHE A 17 1.24 17.34 -29.72
CA PHE A 17 -0.09 17.93 -29.82
C PHE A 17 -0.05 19.41 -29.40
N THR A 18 -0.95 20.23 -29.98
CA THR A 18 -1.11 21.65 -29.65
C THR A 18 -2.21 21.79 -28.58
N LEU A 19 -1.87 22.44 -27.46
CA LEU A 19 -2.85 22.82 -26.44
C LEU A 19 -3.68 24.03 -26.93
N THR A 20 -4.98 23.85 -27.03
CA THR A 20 -5.94 24.91 -27.37
C THR A 20 -6.78 25.27 -26.13
N LYS A 21 -7.35 26.47 -26.10
CA LYS A 21 -8.27 26.91 -25.04
C LYS A 21 -9.50 25.97 -24.90
N ALA A 22 -9.87 25.26 -25.97
CA ALA A 22 -10.96 24.29 -25.97
C ALA A 22 -10.64 23.05 -25.14
N ASP A 23 -9.36 22.67 -25.01
CA ASP A 23 -8.91 21.48 -24.27
C ASP A 23 -9.06 21.66 -22.74
N PHE A 24 -9.22 22.90 -22.28
CA PHE A 24 -9.47 23.19 -20.85
C PHE A 24 -10.96 23.09 -20.46
N ARG A 25 -11.84 22.70 -21.37
CA ARG A 25 -13.25 22.45 -21.05
C ARG A 25 -13.41 21.06 -20.41
N ILE A 26 -14.36 20.97 -19.46
CA ILE A 26 -14.77 19.69 -18.87
C ILE A 26 -15.33 18.82 -19.99
N ASN A 27 -14.64 17.74 -20.31
CA ASN A 27 -15.02 16.78 -21.35
C ASN A 27 -15.35 15.41 -20.73
N PRO A 28 -15.93 14.46 -21.50
CA PRO A 28 -16.23 13.11 -21.00
C PRO A 28 -15.03 12.36 -20.42
N GLN A 29 -13.81 12.68 -20.83
CA GLN A 29 -12.58 12.07 -20.29
C GLN A 29 -12.34 12.47 -18.83
N CYS A 30 -12.71 13.70 -18.43
CA CYS A 30 -12.65 14.12 -17.02
C CYS A 30 -13.53 13.24 -16.12
N ARG A 31 -14.72 12.87 -16.59
CA ARG A 31 -15.63 11.99 -15.86
C ARG A 31 -15.01 10.59 -15.69
N LYS A 32 -14.38 10.07 -16.74
CA LYS A 32 -13.69 8.76 -16.70
C LYS A 32 -12.50 8.83 -15.74
N PHE A 33 -11.70 9.88 -15.80
CA PHE A 33 -10.57 10.11 -14.91
C PHE A 33 -11.01 10.19 -13.44
N LEU A 34 -12.05 10.96 -13.14
CA LEU A 34 -12.61 11.05 -11.79
C LEU A 34 -13.20 9.71 -11.30
N GLY A 35 -13.82 8.95 -12.18
CA GLY A 35 -14.37 7.63 -11.87
C GLY A 35 -13.30 6.62 -11.41
N ILE A 36 -12.07 6.76 -11.88
CA ILE A 36 -10.94 5.92 -11.48
C ILE A 36 -10.19 6.56 -10.31
N GLY A 37 -9.92 7.86 -10.39
CA GLY A 37 -9.07 8.57 -9.43
C GLY A 37 -9.73 8.80 -8.08
N LEU A 38 -11.03 9.09 -8.04
CA LEU A 38 -11.74 9.37 -6.78
C LEU A 38 -11.79 8.15 -5.83
N PRO A 39 -12.11 6.93 -6.30
CA PRO A 39 -12.01 5.73 -5.46
C PRO A 39 -10.61 5.49 -4.89
N LEU A 40 -9.57 5.67 -5.70
CA LEU A 40 -8.18 5.51 -5.27
C LEU A 40 -7.79 6.57 -4.23
N ALA A 41 -8.18 7.84 -4.46
CA ALA A 41 -7.93 8.92 -3.52
C ALA A 41 -8.65 8.70 -2.18
N LEU A 42 -9.91 8.23 -2.22
CA LEU A 42 -10.67 7.91 -1.02
C LEU A 42 -10.03 6.74 -0.25
N GLN A 43 -9.59 5.71 -0.94
CA GLN A 43 -8.86 4.59 -0.33
C GLN A 43 -7.60 5.07 0.37
N GLU A 44 -6.78 5.89 -0.28
CA GLU A 44 -5.55 6.43 0.30
C GLU A 44 -5.85 7.31 1.52
N PHE A 45 -6.83 8.20 1.42
CA PHE A 45 -7.27 9.04 2.54
C PHE A 45 -7.67 8.21 3.76
N LEU A 46 -8.49 7.18 3.58
CA LEU A 46 -8.94 6.30 4.66
C LEU A 46 -7.79 5.45 5.23
N THR A 47 -6.83 5.07 4.40
CA THR A 47 -5.61 4.40 4.85
C THR A 47 -4.79 5.33 5.76
N GLN A 48 -4.58 6.58 5.38
CA GLN A 48 -3.88 7.56 6.21
C GLN A 48 -4.64 7.85 7.52
N MET A 49 -5.97 7.96 7.47
CA MET A 49 -6.80 8.08 8.67
C MET A 49 -6.64 6.88 9.62
N SER A 50 -6.46 5.68 9.09
CA SER A 50 -6.20 4.48 9.90
C SER A 50 -4.86 4.53 10.64
N PHE A 51 -3.83 5.08 10.01
CA PHE A 51 -2.54 5.29 10.68
C PHE A 51 -2.64 6.31 11.81
N LEU A 52 -3.42 7.38 11.63
CA LEU A 52 -3.69 8.35 12.70
C LEU A 52 -4.47 7.70 13.86
N ALA A 53 -5.45 6.85 13.58
CA ALA A 53 -6.17 6.11 14.60
C ALA A 53 -5.24 5.14 15.35
N LEU A 54 -4.32 4.44 14.65
CA LEU A 54 -3.30 3.63 15.29
C LEU A 54 -2.42 4.47 16.24
N CYS A 55 -2.01 5.66 15.81
CA CYS A 55 -1.25 6.58 16.65
C CYS A 55 -2.00 6.92 17.94
N ALA A 56 -3.31 7.20 17.85
CA ALA A 56 -4.17 7.46 19.00
C ALA A 56 -4.25 6.24 19.96
N PHE A 57 -4.30 5.01 19.42
CA PHE A 57 -4.30 3.80 20.26
C PHE A 57 -2.95 3.58 20.94
N VAL A 58 -1.85 3.84 20.25
CA VAL A 58 -0.50 3.72 20.80
C VAL A 58 -0.24 4.78 21.89
N ASN A 59 -0.80 5.98 21.77
CA ASN A 59 -0.65 7.05 22.76
C ASN A 59 -1.20 6.64 24.16
N ARG A 60 -2.13 5.69 24.22
CA ARG A 60 -2.62 5.12 25.48
C ARG A 60 -1.54 4.32 26.24
N LEU A 61 -0.51 3.84 25.55
CA LEU A 61 0.58 3.08 26.15
C LEU A 61 1.69 3.97 26.73
N GLY A 62 1.52 5.28 26.66
CA GLY A 62 2.45 6.26 27.22
C GLY A 62 3.38 6.90 26.19
N LEU A 63 4.10 7.93 26.65
CA LEU A 63 4.91 8.80 25.80
C LEU A 63 6.05 8.06 25.11
N THR A 64 6.76 7.19 25.83
CA THR A 64 7.89 6.40 25.28
C THR A 64 7.39 5.46 24.16
N ALA A 65 6.25 4.82 24.36
CA ALA A 65 5.64 3.96 23.35
C ALA A 65 5.23 4.75 22.10
N SER A 66 4.63 5.93 22.29
CA SER A 66 4.25 6.83 21.21
C SER A 66 5.47 7.32 20.41
N SER A 67 6.54 7.71 21.10
CA SER A 67 7.79 8.11 20.47
C SER A 67 8.42 6.97 19.67
N GLY A 68 8.48 5.76 20.24
CA GLY A 68 8.98 4.56 19.58
C GLY A 68 8.18 4.22 18.33
N TYR A 69 6.84 4.28 18.40
CA TYR A 69 5.96 4.10 17.24
C TYR A 69 6.22 5.16 16.15
N GLY A 70 6.39 6.43 16.54
CA GLY A 70 6.68 7.52 15.61
C GLY A 70 7.97 7.31 14.83
N VAL A 71 9.03 6.83 15.48
CA VAL A 71 10.30 6.46 14.83
C VAL A 71 10.12 5.23 13.94
N ALA A 72 9.50 4.17 14.47
CA ALA A 72 9.24 2.95 13.70
C ALA A 72 8.42 3.21 12.43
N SER A 73 7.44 4.11 12.49
CA SER A 73 6.61 4.50 11.34
C SER A 73 7.42 5.12 10.20
N LYS A 74 8.50 5.86 10.52
CA LYS A 74 9.42 6.39 9.49
C LYS A 74 10.11 5.25 8.76
N ILE A 75 10.60 4.25 9.49
CA ILE A 75 11.28 3.08 8.93
C ILE A 75 10.30 2.27 8.07
N VAL A 76 9.07 2.07 8.55
CA VAL A 76 7.98 1.42 7.80
C VAL A 76 7.72 2.14 6.49
N ASN A 77 7.61 3.47 6.50
CA ASN A 77 7.38 4.25 5.29
C ASN A 77 8.51 4.06 4.27
N PHE A 78 9.77 4.04 4.70
CA PHE A 78 10.89 3.72 3.81
C PHE A 78 10.82 2.29 3.26
N ALA A 79 10.50 1.31 4.09
CA ALA A 79 10.37 -0.08 3.67
C ALA A 79 9.24 -0.27 2.63
N MET A 80 8.17 0.54 2.72
CA MET A 80 7.01 0.48 1.81
C MET A 80 7.24 1.19 0.46
N LEU A 81 8.31 1.97 0.27
CA LEU A 81 8.59 2.65 -1.00
C LEU A 81 8.74 1.67 -2.17
N ILE A 82 9.49 0.58 -1.98
CA ILE A 82 9.73 -0.40 -3.05
C ILE A 82 8.47 -1.19 -3.41
N PRO A 83 7.72 -1.78 -2.44
CA PRO A 83 6.43 -2.39 -2.76
C PRO A 83 5.46 -1.45 -3.47
N SER A 84 5.38 -0.19 -3.04
CA SER A 84 4.51 0.82 -3.68
C SER A 84 4.92 1.13 -5.12
N ALA A 85 6.22 1.25 -5.38
CA ALA A 85 6.75 1.45 -6.72
C ALA A 85 6.48 0.24 -7.63
N LEU A 86 6.63 -0.98 -7.11
CA LEU A 86 6.28 -2.22 -7.82
C LEU A 86 4.78 -2.26 -8.16
N MET A 87 3.90 -1.88 -7.23
CA MET A 87 2.46 -1.82 -7.46
C MET A 87 2.10 -0.87 -8.60
N GLN A 88 2.66 0.35 -8.60
CA GLN A 88 2.40 1.34 -9.64
C GLN A 88 2.96 0.93 -11.01
N SER A 89 4.18 0.38 -11.04
CA SER A 89 4.79 -0.17 -12.24
C SER A 89 3.96 -1.34 -12.80
N MET A 90 3.47 -2.19 -11.92
CA MET A 90 2.59 -3.31 -12.28
C MET A 90 1.28 -2.82 -12.90
N ALA A 91 0.63 -1.83 -12.29
CA ALA A 91 -0.61 -1.26 -12.80
C ALA A 91 -0.42 -0.71 -14.23
N SER A 92 0.65 0.06 -14.46
CA SER A 92 0.98 0.60 -15.78
C SER A 92 1.29 -0.50 -16.81
N PHE A 93 2.12 -1.48 -16.45
CA PHE A 93 2.50 -2.57 -17.34
C PHE A 93 1.30 -3.46 -17.69
N VAL A 94 0.44 -3.76 -16.72
CA VAL A 94 -0.78 -4.55 -16.93
C VAL A 94 -1.74 -3.79 -17.84
N ALA A 95 -2.00 -2.50 -17.60
CA ALA A 95 -2.88 -1.68 -18.43
C ALA A 95 -2.44 -1.66 -19.91
N GLN A 96 -1.14 -1.52 -20.18
CA GLN A 96 -0.59 -1.57 -21.54
C GLN A 96 -0.83 -2.95 -22.20
N ASN A 97 -0.61 -4.04 -21.47
CA ASN A 97 -0.80 -5.39 -22.02
C ASN A 97 -2.28 -5.73 -22.23
N VAL A 98 -3.16 -5.29 -21.33
CA VAL A 98 -4.62 -5.44 -21.46
C VAL A 98 -5.12 -4.64 -22.66
N GLY A 99 -4.67 -3.38 -22.81
CA GLY A 99 -4.99 -2.55 -23.97
C GLY A 99 -4.54 -3.14 -25.32
N ALA A 100 -3.43 -3.91 -25.28
CA ALA A 100 -2.93 -4.66 -26.45
C ALA A 100 -3.57 -6.06 -26.61
N GLY A 101 -4.59 -6.43 -25.82
CA GLY A 101 -5.26 -7.74 -25.87
C GLY A 101 -4.43 -8.90 -25.28
N ASN A 102 -3.28 -8.62 -24.64
CA ASN A 102 -2.35 -9.66 -24.17
C ASN A 102 -2.54 -10.00 -22.67
N GLN A 103 -3.70 -10.55 -22.32
CA GLN A 103 -4.04 -10.94 -20.95
C GLN A 103 -3.09 -12.00 -20.35
N LYS A 104 -2.55 -12.89 -21.17
CA LYS A 104 -1.57 -13.90 -20.67
C LYS A 104 -0.31 -13.24 -20.13
N ARG A 105 0.19 -12.20 -20.82
CA ARG A 105 1.37 -11.44 -20.40
C ARG A 105 1.08 -10.60 -19.15
N ALA A 106 -0.10 -9.96 -19.07
CA ALA A 106 -0.56 -9.25 -17.91
C ALA A 106 -0.61 -10.13 -16.65
N ARG A 107 -1.14 -11.36 -16.77
CA ARG A 107 -1.16 -12.34 -15.68
C ARG A 107 0.24 -12.81 -15.26
N LYS A 108 1.11 -13.08 -16.25
CA LYS A 108 2.49 -13.49 -15.97
C LYS A 108 3.26 -12.41 -15.23
N SER A 109 3.04 -11.13 -15.56
CA SER A 109 3.68 -10.02 -14.86
C SER A 109 3.28 -9.95 -13.39
N MET A 110 2.01 -10.21 -13.05
CA MET A 110 1.55 -10.27 -11.65
C MET A 110 2.35 -11.33 -10.86
N LEU A 111 2.48 -12.54 -11.41
CA LEU A 111 3.25 -13.61 -10.74
C LEU A 111 4.74 -13.28 -10.60
N THR A 112 5.31 -12.65 -11.61
CA THR A 112 6.70 -12.16 -11.54
C THR A 112 6.86 -11.07 -10.50
N GLY A 113 5.90 -10.12 -10.42
CA GLY A 113 5.87 -9.07 -9.41
C GLY A 113 5.78 -9.62 -7.99
N ILE A 114 4.96 -10.65 -7.77
CA ILE A 114 4.89 -11.37 -6.48
C ILE A 114 6.27 -11.96 -6.15
N GLY A 115 6.91 -12.66 -7.09
CA GLY A 115 8.22 -13.28 -6.87
C GLY A 115 9.30 -12.26 -6.51
N VAL A 116 9.44 -11.19 -7.28
CA VAL A 116 10.40 -10.11 -7.01
C VAL A 116 10.10 -9.43 -5.68
N GLY A 117 8.82 -9.13 -5.44
CA GLY A 117 8.38 -8.49 -4.19
C GLY A 117 8.64 -9.37 -2.96
N LEU A 118 8.45 -10.70 -3.06
CA LEU A 118 8.74 -11.64 -1.97
C LEU A 118 10.23 -11.68 -1.64
N VAL A 119 11.10 -11.68 -2.64
CA VAL A 119 12.56 -11.64 -2.39
C VAL A 119 12.93 -10.39 -1.60
N PHE A 120 12.40 -9.22 -2.02
CA PHE A 120 12.63 -7.97 -1.31
C PHE A 120 11.98 -7.99 0.08
N GLY A 121 10.71 -8.41 0.19
CA GLY A 121 9.98 -8.49 1.45
C GLY A 121 10.67 -9.39 2.47
N CYS A 122 11.19 -10.55 2.06
CA CYS A 122 11.97 -11.45 2.90
C CYS A 122 13.30 -10.79 3.34
N ALA A 123 13.99 -10.08 2.45
CA ALA A 123 15.22 -9.39 2.79
C ALA A 123 14.97 -8.31 3.87
N VAL A 124 13.92 -7.50 3.71
CA VAL A 124 13.54 -6.48 4.70
C VAL A 124 13.08 -7.12 6.00
N PHE A 125 12.30 -8.22 5.96
CA PHE A 125 11.89 -8.97 7.12
C PHE A 125 13.09 -9.41 7.96
N VAL A 126 14.07 -10.06 7.34
CA VAL A 126 15.29 -10.52 8.00
C VAL A 126 16.08 -9.35 8.55
N LEU A 127 16.23 -8.26 7.79
CA LEU A 127 16.93 -7.06 8.23
C LEU A 127 16.27 -6.45 9.47
N VAL A 128 14.95 -6.33 9.50
CA VAL A 128 14.20 -5.80 10.64
C VAL A 128 14.33 -6.69 11.87
N LEU A 129 14.28 -8.01 11.72
CA LEU A 129 14.42 -8.93 12.84
C LEU A 129 15.85 -8.93 13.44
N LEU A 130 16.88 -8.83 12.59
CA LEU A 130 18.28 -8.92 13.02
C LEU A 130 18.86 -7.58 13.47
N LYS A 131 18.41 -6.46 12.90
CA LYS A 131 18.99 -5.12 13.06
C LYS A 131 17.97 -4.02 13.26
N GLY A 132 16.73 -4.36 13.65
CA GLY A 132 15.67 -3.37 13.81
C GLY A 132 15.94 -2.37 14.93
N ASP A 133 16.61 -2.79 15.98
CA ASP A 133 17.13 -1.93 17.05
C ASP A 133 18.10 -0.86 16.52
N VAL A 134 19.08 -1.28 15.70
CA VAL A 134 20.03 -0.37 15.05
C VAL A 134 19.29 0.59 14.11
N LEU A 135 18.30 0.11 13.33
CA LEU A 135 17.51 0.96 12.44
C LEU A 135 16.75 2.04 13.21
N VAL A 136 16.17 1.70 14.36
CA VAL A 136 15.47 2.68 15.22
C VAL A 136 16.49 3.62 15.86
N GLY A 137 17.65 3.13 16.27
CA GLY A 137 18.74 3.90 16.88
C GLY A 137 19.32 4.99 15.97
N ILE A 138 19.21 4.85 14.64
CA ILE A 138 19.58 5.91 13.70
C ILE A 138 18.73 7.19 13.91
N PHE A 139 17.48 7.02 14.35
CA PHE A 139 16.51 8.13 14.47
C PHE A 139 16.29 8.60 15.91
N SER A 140 16.73 7.85 16.92
CA SER A 140 16.59 8.21 18.33
C SER A 140 17.79 7.72 19.14
N PRO A 141 18.42 8.58 19.96
CA PRO A 141 19.47 8.19 20.88
C PRO A 141 18.95 7.57 22.18
N ASP A 142 17.64 7.67 22.47
CA ASP A 142 17.03 7.19 23.70
C ASP A 142 16.82 5.67 23.67
N PRO A 143 17.47 4.88 24.56
CA PRO A 143 17.38 3.42 24.56
C PRO A 143 15.96 2.90 24.77
N GLU A 144 15.13 3.58 25.57
CA GLU A 144 13.75 3.15 25.81
C GLU A 144 12.90 3.33 24.55
N VAL A 145 13.07 4.45 23.84
CA VAL A 145 12.42 4.72 22.56
C VAL A 145 12.85 3.71 21.52
N VAL A 146 14.15 3.38 21.47
CA VAL A 146 14.70 2.36 20.56
C VAL A 146 14.06 0.99 20.82
N GLN A 147 13.97 0.58 22.10
CA GLN A 147 13.35 -0.68 22.47
C GLN A 147 11.87 -0.73 22.03
N LYS A 148 11.11 0.34 22.32
CA LYS A 148 9.69 0.42 21.96
C LYS A 148 9.49 0.46 20.43
N GLY A 149 10.29 1.18 19.70
CA GLY A 149 10.27 1.19 18.24
C GLY A 149 10.56 -0.19 17.65
N PHE A 150 11.55 -0.89 18.21
CA PHE A 150 11.86 -2.26 17.79
C PHE A 150 10.76 -3.27 18.14
N GLU A 151 10.09 -3.13 19.30
CA GLU A 151 8.90 -3.93 19.61
C GLU A 151 7.82 -3.80 18.54
N TYR A 152 7.54 -2.58 18.07
CA TYR A 152 6.59 -2.37 16.97
C TYR A 152 7.06 -2.99 15.66
N LEU A 153 8.32 -2.78 15.29
CA LEU A 153 8.89 -3.33 14.05
C LEU A 153 8.85 -4.86 14.03
N LYS A 154 9.07 -5.54 15.16
CA LYS A 154 8.93 -7.00 15.24
C LYS A 154 7.51 -7.48 14.89
N GLY A 155 6.49 -6.79 15.41
CA GLY A 155 5.10 -7.11 15.09
C GLY A 155 4.74 -6.81 13.64
N PHE A 156 5.32 -5.72 13.09
CA PHE A 156 5.10 -5.29 11.72
C PHE A 156 5.91 -6.11 10.69
N ALA A 157 7.05 -6.68 11.07
CA ALA A 157 7.97 -7.33 10.14
C ALA A 157 7.30 -8.32 9.15
N PRO A 158 6.35 -9.20 9.54
CA PRO A 158 5.68 -10.09 8.60
C PRO A 158 4.91 -9.35 7.49
N GLU A 159 4.50 -8.10 7.73
CA GLU A 159 3.82 -7.25 6.74
C GLU A 159 4.66 -7.07 5.47
N THR A 160 5.98 -6.96 5.60
CA THR A 160 6.88 -6.76 4.45
C THR A 160 6.82 -7.91 3.45
N ILE A 161 6.52 -9.12 3.90
CA ILE A 161 6.36 -10.32 3.05
C ILE A 161 4.97 -10.34 2.42
N VAL A 162 3.91 -10.19 3.23
CA VAL A 162 2.53 -10.30 2.73
C VAL A 162 2.15 -9.13 1.83
N THR A 163 2.69 -7.94 2.08
CA THR A 163 2.48 -6.76 1.23
C THR A 163 2.96 -6.98 -0.21
N ALA A 164 4.02 -7.75 -0.41
CA ALA A 164 4.51 -8.08 -1.75
C ALA A 164 3.44 -8.78 -2.61
N ILE A 165 2.69 -9.68 -2.00
CA ILE A 165 1.58 -10.39 -2.66
C ILE A 165 0.41 -9.44 -2.89
N LEU A 166 -0.02 -8.74 -1.83
CA LEU A 166 -1.16 -7.83 -1.91
C LEU A 166 -0.95 -6.75 -2.96
N PHE A 167 0.18 -6.04 -2.94
CA PHE A 167 0.45 -4.91 -3.83
C PHE A 167 0.60 -5.35 -5.28
N SER A 168 1.16 -6.53 -5.55
CA SER A 168 1.21 -7.09 -6.90
C SER A 168 -0.20 -7.40 -7.43
N MET A 169 -1.10 -7.94 -6.58
CA MET A 169 -2.51 -8.17 -6.96
C MET A 169 -3.27 -6.86 -7.15
N VAL A 170 -3.08 -5.90 -6.26
CA VAL A 170 -3.69 -4.56 -6.37
C VAL A 170 -3.24 -3.86 -7.66
N GLY A 171 -1.93 -3.90 -7.97
CA GLY A 171 -1.40 -3.37 -9.23
C GLY A 171 -2.02 -4.06 -10.45
N TYR A 172 -2.19 -5.39 -10.40
CA TYR A 172 -2.84 -6.15 -11.46
C TYR A 172 -4.32 -5.76 -11.64
N PHE A 173 -5.08 -5.60 -10.55
CA PHE A 173 -6.48 -5.19 -10.62
C PHE A 173 -6.64 -3.75 -11.11
N ASN A 174 -5.81 -2.83 -10.63
CA ASN A 174 -5.80 -1.45 -11.11
C ASN A 174 -5.51 -1.37 -12.60
N GLY A 175 -4.56 -2.15 -13.11
CA GLY A 175 -4.25 -2.23 -14.53
C GLY A 175 -5.33 -2.88 -15.39
N ASN A 176 -6.28 -3.60 -14.78
CA ASN A 176 -7.47 -4.17 -15.41
C ASN A 176 -8.75 -3.35 -15.17
N ASP A 177 -8.63 -2.07 -14.80
CA ASP A 177 -9.76 -1.17 -14.49
C ASP A 177 -10.68 -1.64 -13.33
N GLN A 178 -10.19 -2.54 -12.46
CA GLN A 178 -10.93 -3.05 -11.30
C GLN A 178 -10.71 -2.18 -10.05
N THR A 179 -10.60 -0.85 -10.21
CA THR A 179 -10.26 0.10 -9.13
C THR A 179 -11.31 0.14 -8.02
N LEU A 180 -12.60 -0.02 -8.37
CA LEU A 180 -13.68 -0.10 -7.38
C LEU A 180 -13.53 -1.32 -6.47
N TRP A 181 -13.10 -2.46 -7.01
CA TRP A 181 -12.79 -3.63 -6.19
C TRP A 181 -11.63 -3.35 -5.25
N VAL A 182 -10.55 -2.77 -5.75
CA VAL A 182 -9.36 -2.41 -4.95
C VAL A 182 -9.75 -1.48 -3.79
N MET A 183 -10.57 -0.46 -4.05
CA MET A 183 -11.11 0.41 -3.01
C MET A 183 -11.94 -0.37 -1.99
N THR A 184 -12.89 -1.19 -2.43
CA THR A 184 -13.78 -1.96 -1.54
C THR A 184 -12.97 -2.91 -0.66
N GLN A 185 -12.03 -3.64 -1.24
CA GLN A 185 -11.13 -4.55 -0.52
C GLN A 185 -10.28 -3.79 0.50
N GLY A 186 -9.70 -2.64 0.12
CA GLY A 186 -8.90 -1.81 1.00
C GLY A 186 -9.71 -1.25 2.18
N LEU A 187 -10.97 -0.87 1.96
CA LEU A 187 -11.89 -0.43 3.02
C LEU A 187 -12.21 -1.56 4.01
N ILE A 188 -12.55 -2.74 3.50
CA ILE A 188 -12.82 -3.93 4.34
C ILE A 188 -11.58 -4.24 5.18
N GLN A 189 -10.42 -4.34 4.55
CA GLN A 189 -9.14 -4.63 5.21
C GLN A 189 -8.83 -3.61 6.31
N THR A 190 -8.99 -2.33 6.04
CA THR A 190 -8.60 -1.25 6.95
C THR A 190 -9.60 -1.05 8.06
N ILE A 191 -10.89 -0.90 7.73
CA ILE A 191 -11.94 -0.52 8.69
C ILE A 191 -12.43 -1.72 9.49
N LEU A 192 -12.64 -2.88 8.83
CA LEU A 192 -13.24 -4.03 9.48
C LEU A 192 -12.21 -4.99 10.12
N VAL A 193 -10.93 -4.93 9.71
CA VAL A 193 -9.91 -5.83 10.26
C VAL A 193 -8.83 -5.06 11.01
N ARG A 194 -8.11 -4.17 10.34
CA ARG A 194 -6.94 -3.50 10.93
C ARG A 194 -7.26 -2.64 12.12
N LEU A 195 -8.26 -1.74 12.00
CA LEU A 195 -8.62 -0.84 13.08
C LEU A 195 -9.21 -1.56 14.29
N PRO A 196 -10.21 -2.45 14.16
CA PRO A 196 -10.72 -3.18 15.30
C PRO A 196 -9.66 -4.05 15.98
N MET A 197 -8.82 -4.74 15.20
CA MET A 197 -7.74 -5.55 15.75
C MET A 197 -6.73 -4.72 16.53
N ALA A 198 -6.27 -3.60 15.98
CA ALA A 198 -5.35 -2.70 16.66
C ALA A 198 -5.97 -2.13 17.95
N TYR A 199 -7.26 -1.75 17.91
CA TYR A 199 -7.99 -1.30 19.08
C TYR A 199 -8.05 -2.38 20.16
N PHE A 200 -8.49 -3.60 19.82
CA PHE A 200 -8.54 -4.72 20.78
C PHE A 200 -7.16 -5.04 21.37
N MET A 201 -6.09 -5.01 20.57
CA MET A 201 -4.73 -5.21 21.05
C MET A 201 -4.24 -4.08 21.96
N SER A 202 -4.77 -2.87 21.82
CA SER A 202 -4.40 -1.71 22.64
C SER A 202 -5.05 -1.66 24.01
N ILE A 203 -6.21 -2.32 24.20
CA ILE A 203 -6.99 -2.30 25.45
C ILE A 203 -6.74 -3.52 26.34
N GLN A 204 -5.97 -4.50 25.87
CA GLN A 204 -5.65 -5.70 26.66
C GLN A 204 -4.74 -5.34 27.85
N PRO A 205 -4.84 -6.06 29.00
CA PRO A 205 -3.97 -5.85 30.16
C PRO A 205 -2.47 -5.93 29.84
N ASN A 206 -2.11 -6.77 28.86
CA ASN A 206 -0.74 -6.94 28.37
C ASN A 206 -0.57 -6.32 26.98
N ALA A 207 -1.09 -5.10 26.77
CA ALA A 207 -0.93 -4.38 25.53
C ALA A 207 0.56 -4.11 25.24
N SER A 208 1.00 -4.37 24.03
CA SER A 208 2.38 -4.13 23.59
C SER A 208 2.40 -3.63 22.15
N LEU A 209 3.45 -2.89 21.80
CA LEU A 209 3.62 -2.41 20.43
C LEU A 209 3.76 -3.56 19.42
N THR A 210 4.34 -4.69 19.83
CA THR A 210 4.43 -5.89 18.99
C THR A 210 3.02 -6.41 18.63
N LYS A 211 2.10 -6.50 19.59
CA LYS A 211 0.71 -6.94 19.34
C LYS A 211 -0.01 -5.96 18.40
N ILE A 212 0.12 -4.67 18.64
CA ILE A 212 -0.49 -3.65 17.77
C ILE A 212 0.11 -3.73 16.36
N GLY A 213 1.42 -3.93 16.23
CA GLY A 213 2.11 -4.11 14.95
C GLY A 213 1.59 -5.29 14.14
N LEU A 214 1.18 -6.40 14.80
CA LEU A 214 0.60 -7.57 14.14
C LEU A 214 -0.75 -7.30 13.47
N SER A 215 -1.44 -6.21 13.80
CA SER A 215 -2.69 -5.84 13.13
C SER A 215 -2.53 -5.60 11.63
N ALA A 216 -1.34 -5.15 11.20
CA ALA A 216 -1.04 -4.92 9.80
C ALA A 216 -0.98 -6.24 9.01
N PRO A 217 -0.07 -7.18 9.29
CA PRO A 217 0.04 -8.42 8.50
C PRO A 217 -1.22 -9.28 8.54
N VAL A 218 -1.97 -9.27 9.64
CA VAL A 218 -3.25 -9.99 9.70
C VAL A 218 -4.26 -9.36 8.75
N SER A 219 -4.42 -8.04 8.78
CA SER A 219 -5.34 -7.34 7.87
C SER A 219 -4.95 -7.52 6.40
N THR A 220 -3.66 -7.47 6.10
CA THR A 220 -3.14 -7.69 4.73
C THR A 220 -3.37 -9.12 4.26
N THR A 221 -3.23 -10.11 5.14
CA THR A 221 -3.56 -11.50 4.81
C THR A 221 -5.04 -11.66 4.46
N VAL A 222 -5.95 -11.03 5.20
CA VAL A 222 -7.37 -10.99 4.85
C VAL A 222 -7.58 -10.32 3.49
N GLY A 223 -6.89 -9.22 3.22
CA GLY A 223 -6.92 -8.55 1.92
C GLY A 223 -6.46 -9.47 0.76
N ILE A 224 -5.42 -10.26 0.98
CA ILE A 224 -4.96 -11.26 -0.01
C ILE A 224 -6.04 -12.30 -0.27
N VAL A 225 -6.66 -12.85 0.78
CA VAL A 225 -7.73 -13.84 0.65
C VAL A 225 -8.91 -13.28 -0.17
N LEU A 226 -9.35 -12.05 0.14
CA LEU A 226 -10.39 -11.37 -0.62
C LEU A 226 -10.00 -11.19 -2.09
N ASN A 227 -8.76 -10.80 -2.36
CA ASN A 227 -8.25 -10.63 -3.73
C ASN A 227 -8.17 -11.97 -4.49
N ILE A 228 -7.80 -13.06 -3.83
CA ILE A 228 -7.79 -14.39 -4.45
C ILE A 228 -9.21 -14.82 -4.81
N LEU A 229 -10.18 -14.66 -3.89
CA LEU A 229 -11.58 -14.99 -4.13
C LEU A 229 -12.14 -14.18 -5.29
N PHE A 230 -11.87 -12.88 -5.31
CA PHE A 230 -12.31 -12.02 -6.42
C PHE A 230 -11.64 -12.40 -7.75
N TYR A 231 -10.34 -12.72 -7.72
CA TYR A 231 -9.62 -13.16 -8.92
C TYR A 231 -10.25 -14.43 -9.53
N ILE A 232 -10.59 -15.41 -8.68
CA ILE A 232 -11.26 -16.65 -9.14
C ILE A 232 -12.64 -16.33 -9.74
N TYR A 233 -13.44 -15.51 -9.06
CA TYR A 233 -14.76 -15.11 -9.54
C TYR A 233 -14.67 -14.36 -10.88
N TRP A 234 -13.82 -13.34 -10.93
CA TRP A 234 -13.67 -12.49 -12.11
C TRP A 234 -13.08 -13.24 -13.31
N SER A 235 -12.12 -14.12 -13.10
CA SER A 235 -11.50 -14.91 -14.17
C SER A 235 -12.47 -15.96 -14.77
N ARG A 236 -13.41 -16.47 -13.98
CA ARG A 236 -14.49 -17.35 -14.49
C ARG A 236 -15.47 -16.58 -15.36
N LYS A 237 -15.90 -15.40 -14.90
CA LYS A 237 -16.84 -14.54 -15.61
C LYS A 237 -16.30 -14.08 -16.97
N THR A 238 -15.05 -13.72 -17.06
CA THR A 238 -14.40 -13.29 -18.32
C THR A 238 -14.18 -14.43 -19.30
N ARG A 239 -14.05 -15.67 -18.84
CA ARG A 239 -13.97 -16.85 -19.72
C ARG A 239 -15.32 -17.24 -20.35
N THR A 240 -16.42 -16.96 -19.69
CA THR A 240 -17.78 -17.27 -20.19
C THR A 240 -18.28 -16.22 -21.19
N SER A 241 -17.60 -15.09 -21.32
CA SER A 241 -17.95 -13.97 -22.20
C SER A 241 -17.12 -13.92 -23.51
N GLN A 242 -16.19 -14.86 -23.68
CA GLN A 242 -15.40 -15.11 -24.91
C GLN A 242 -15.83 -16.42 -25.58
#